data_a0874fc145f8df82cde8c86c61ce44d2
#
_entry.id   a0874fc145f8df82cde8c86c61ce44d2
#
_cell.length_a   1.000
_cell.length_b   1.000
_cell.length_c   1.000
_cell.angle_alpha   90.00
_cell.angle_beta   90.00
_cell.angle_gamma   90.00
#
_symmetry.space_group_name_H-M   'P 1'
#
loop_
_entity.id
_entity.type
_entity.pdbx_description
1 polymer ?
#
loop_
_entity_poly.entity_id
_entity_poly.type
_entity_poly.pdbx_seq_one_letter_code
_entity_poly.pdbx_strand_id
1 'polypeptide(L)'
;MAEPSRPDICIVGAGALGIALAQHARALGAAVLLVDRGIAEPGDATEQSLRLASLQASAARAHAIRGAGQFGINSGAAKISMRAVQERAHGIGRSSAPLTSRDSLTALGIDVVRGETRFADPNSLLIGDMQYRPRSIILATGAIPVVPTIPGLDQIDFFTPDTILDNTRKLTHLLVLGDDEPAYVLAQAASRLGAEVTLVPQGRALTSYDRESADILLDTLRAEGVRILDGSAVTEIVPRTQGIGAVVSLPDGEVTALDLSHVLVATGRVSDLSGLDIEVARWKPQHAHYAAGGLGETTNRRIRVVGPAAGITQWQHGLRHGKAVIEAIVLGRASHAVPPSPKLVMTDPPLAQIGQLPATDAKLRPGHHLYRESFVENAQARASGQGGGLAKLVINAKGQIVGAALVGPAAPELAAVLAVAMERGIPVSDLASLSLPSPSLFELLVRMGQRHKAGQAPSAWAQRIGSLRRSLRI
;
A
#
# COMPACT_ATOMS: atom_id res chain seq x y z
N MET A 1 12.00 10.58 44.63
CA MET A 1 11.59 10.16 43.29
C MET A 1 10.59 11.20 42.78
N ALA A 2 10.85 11.81 41.62
CA ALA A 2 9.89 12.73 41.01
C ALA A 2 8.56 11.99 40.70
N GLU A 3 7.43 12.65 40.91
CA GLU A 3 6.12 12.05 40.58
C GLU A 3 6.08 11.75 39.07
N PRO A 4 5.63 10.55 38.65
CA PRO A 4 5.62 10.21 37.24
C PRO A 4 4.73 11.14 36.45
N SER A 5 5.21 11.68 35.34
CA SER A 5 4.44 12.53 34.43
C SER A 5 3.21 11.76 33.93
N ARG A 6 2.05 12.41 33.90
CA ARG A 6 0.74 11.81 33.58
C ARG A 6 0.10 12.47 32.36
N PRO A 7 0.64 12.29 31.15
CA PRO A 7 0.01 12.81 29.94
C PRO A 7 -1.34 12.09 29.69
N ASP A 8 -2.22 12.74 28.94
CA ASP A 8 -3.49 12.10 28.54
C ASP A 8 -3.21 10.96 27.57
N ILE A 9 -2.31 11.19 26.61
CA ILE A 9 -1.93 10.22 25.58
C ILE A 9 -0.40 10.14 25.48
N CYS A 10 0.12 8.93 25.52
CA CYS A 10 1.49 8.64 25.13
C CYS A 10 1.50 7.89 23.79
N ILE A 11 2.16 8.44 22.78
CA ILE A 11 2.33 7.80 21.47
C ILE A 11 3.76 7.28 21.37
N VAL A 12 3.90 5.96 21.26
CA VAL A 12 5.20 5.31 21.11
C VAL A 12 5.51 5.12 19.63
N GLY A 13 6.48 5.86 19.15
CA GLY A 13 6.93 5.90 17.76
C GLY A 13 6.73 7.28 17.13
N ALA A 14 7.84 7.97 16.83
CA ALA A 14 7.89 9.29 16.21
C ALA A 14 8.06 9.21 14.67
N GLY A 15 7.63 8.13 14.05
CA GLY A 15 7.49 8.03 12.60
C GLY A 15 6.35 8.90 12.06
N ALA A 16 6.18 8.96 10.74
CA ALA A 16 5.19 9.82 10.09
C ALA A 16 3.77 9.67 10.69
N LEU A 17 3.33 8.44 10.98
CA LEU A 17 2.01 8.19 11.57
C LEU A 17 1.93 8.73 13.00
N GLY A 18 2.93 8.41 13.85
CA GLY A 18 2.95 8.86 15.24
C GLY A 18 2.94 10.38 15.36
N ILE A 19 3.72 11.09 14.56
CA ILE A 19 3.76 12.56 14.51
C ILE A 19 2.39 13.13 14.10
N ALA A 20 1.80 12.62 13.01
CA ALA A 20 0.50 13.08 12.54
C ALA A 20 -0.61 12.87 13.58
N LEU A 21 -0.56 11.76 14.32
CA LEU A 21 -1.48 11.46 15.40
C LEU A 21 -1.24 12.33 16.64
N ALA A 22 0.02 12.62 16.99
CA ALA A 22 0.37 13.52 18.07
C ALA A 22 -0.17 14.95 17.81
N GLN A 23 0.03 15.45 16.59
CA GLN A 23 -0.53 16.74 16.16
C GLN A 23 -2.06 16.75 16.22
N HIS A 24 -2.71 15.67 15.76
CA HIS A 24 -4.17 15.58 15.81
C HIS A 24 -4.70 15.54 17.24
N ALA A 25 -4.09 14.74 18.13
CA ALA A 25 -4.46 14.67 19.53
C ALA A 25 -4.27 16.02 20.24
N ARG A 26 -3.17 16.72 19.95
CA ARG A 26 -2.91 18.05 20.48
C ARG A 26 -3.93 19.07 20.01
N ALA A 27 -4.32 19.03 18.74
CA ALA A 27 -5.37 19.89 18.18
C ALA A 27 -6.74 19.68 18.85
N LEU A 28 -7.01 18.49 19.38
CA LEU A 28 -8.19 18.16 20.18
C LEU A 28 -8.03 18.54 21.67
N GLY A 29 -6.93 19.16 22.09
CA GLY A 29 -6.68 19.64 23.43
C GLY A 29 -6.04 18.63 24.39
N ALA A 30 -5.64 17.45 23.95
CA ALA A 30 -5.00 16.46 24.81
C ALA A 30 -3.56 16.87 25.18
N ALA A 31 -3.11 16.49 26.38
CA ALA A 31 -1.70 16.52 26.76
C ALA A 31 -1.00 15.29 26.16
N VAL A 32 -0.09 15.53 25.22
CA VAL A 32 0.54 14.50 24.39
C VAL A 32 2.01 14.35 24.70
N LEU A 33 2.42 13.12 24.98
CA LEU A 33 3.80 12.66 25.02
C LEU A 33 4.09 11.84 23.76
N LEU A 34 5.04 12.28 22.93
CA LEU A 34 5.51 11.53 21.78
C LEU A 34 6.88 10.93 22.10
N VAL A 35 7.03 9.64 21.91
CA VAL A 35 8.25 8.92 22.20
C VAL A 35 9.00 8.60 20.91
N ASP A 36 10.23 9.08 20.82
CA ASP A 36 11.18 8.80 19.75
C ASP A 36 12.24 7.81 20.24
N ARG A 37 12.32 6.64 19.60
CA ARG A 37 13.37 5.64 19.90
C ARG A 37 14.75 6.05 19.34
N GLY A 38 14.81 7.09 18.51
CA GLY A 38 16.05 7.56 17.91
C GLY A 38 16.66 6.66 16.84
N ILE A 39 15.87 5.72 16.31
CA ILE A 39 16.34 4.76 15.30
C ILE A 39 16.23 5.35 13.89
N ALA A 40 15.25 6.21 13.65
CA ALA A 40 15.00 6.84 12.36
C ALA A 40 14.72 8.35 12.55
N GLU A 41 15.03 9.13 11.52
CA GLU A 41 14.66 10.55 11.52
C GLU A 41 13.14 10.73 11.39
N PRO A 42 12.54 11.72 12.07
CA PRO A 42 11.11 11.97 11.95
C PRO A 42 10.72 12.27 10.49
N GLY A 43 9.74 11.50 9.96
CA GLY A 43 9.24 11.69 8.59
C GLY A 43 9.77 10.71 7.53
N ASP A 44 10.73 9.86 7.85
CA ASP A 44 11.40 8.94 6.91
C ASP A 44 10.45 8.14 6.02
N ALA A 45 9.34 7.63 6.55
CA ALA A 45 8.39 6.84 5.76
C ALA A 45 7.74 7.66 4.62
N THR A 46 7.48 8.96 4.83
CA THR A 46 6.97 9.86 3.78
C THR A 46 8.07 10.16 2.77
N GLU A 47 9.29 10.42 3.24
CA GLU A 47 10.45 10.62 2.39
C GLU A 47 10.71 9.41 1.51
N GLN A 48 10.73 8.20 2.08
CA GLN A 48 10.93 6.95 1.34
C GLN A 48 9.86 6.73 0.29
N SER A 49 8.58 7.00 0.59
CA SER A 49 7.49 6.90 -0.38
C SER A 49 7.68 7.85 -1.56
N LEU A 50 8.11 9.09 -1.31
CA LEU A 50 8.42 10.08 -2.35
C LEU A 50 9.66 9.70 -3.16
N ARG A 51 10.68 9.16 -2.52
CA ARG A 51 11.89 8.65 -3.20
C ARG A 51 11.54 7.50 -4.14
N LEU A 52 10.73 6.54 -3.69
CA LEU A 52 10.26 5.42 -4.52
C LEU A 52 9.43 5.93 -5.71
N ALA A 53 8.48 6.83 -5.49
CA ALA A 53 7.68 7.43 -6.55
C ALA A 53 8.57 8.21 -7.55
N SER A 54 9.60 8.89 -7.07
CA SER A 54 10.58 9.59 -7.91
C SER A 54 11.42 8.64 -8.76
N LEU A 55 11.86 7.50 -8.19
CA LEU A 55 12.57 6.45 -8.90
C LEU A 55 11.70 5.87 -10.02
N GLN A 56 10.44 5.55 -9.71
CA GLN A 56 9.47 5.06 -10.69
C GLN A 56 9.24 6.07 -11.83
N ALA A 57 9.10 7.36 -11.50
CA ALA A 57 8.94 8.41 -12.51
C ALA A 57 10.15 8.47 -13.45
N SER A 58 11.37 8.28 -12.96
CA SER A 58 12.58 8.19 -13.76
C SER A 58 12.59 6.93 -14.64
N ALA A 59 12.19 5.79 -14.08
CA ALA A 59 12.07 4.52 -14.81
C ALA A 59 11.00 4.59 -15.91
N ALA A 60 9.86 5.22 -15.65
CA ALA A 60 8.79 5.44 -16.62
C ALA A 60 9.28 6.32 -17.80
N ARG A 61 10.11 7.35 -17.53
CA ARG A 61 10.72 8.17 -18.59
C ARG A 61 11.68 7.38 -19.46
N ALA A 62 12.52 6.52 -18.84
CA ALA A 62 13.41 5.65 -19.58
C ALA A 62 12.64 4.67 -20.47
N HIS A 63 11.53 4.13 -19.98
CA HIS A 63 10.64 3.25 -20.74
C HIS A 63 9.95 4.01 -21.88
N ALA A 64 9.42 5.20 -21.63
CA ALA A 64 8.77 6.03 -22.64
C ALA A 64 9.72 6.42 -23.81
N ILE A 65 11.01 6.68 -23.52
CA ILE A 65 12.01 6.95 -24.56
C ILE A 65 12.17 5.74 -25.47
N ARG A 66 12.25 4.51 -24.92
CA ARG A 66 12.36 3.29 -25.72
C ARG A 66 11.13 3.01 -26.57
N GLY A 67 9.94 3.33 -26.07
CA GLY A 67 8.67 3.17 -26.77
C GLY A 67 8.27 4.31 -27.68
N ALA A 68 9.07 5.39 -27.79
CA ALA A 68 8.70 6.62 -28.50
C ALA A 68 8.38 6.39 -29.98
N GLY A 69 8.98 5.37 -30.60
CA GLY A 69 8.75 5.04 -32.02
C GLY A 69 7.30 4.72 -32.35
N GLN A 70 6.55 4.11 -31.44
CA GLN A 70 5.11 3.83 -31.64
C GLN A 70 4.25 5.09 -31.73
N PHE A 71 4.77 6.24 -31.24
CA PHE A 71 4.11 7.56 -31.34
C PHE A 71 4.68 8.40 -32.49
N GLY A 72 5.48 7.81 -33.40
CA GLY A 72 6.12 8.52 -34.50
C GLY A 72 7.30 9.40 -34.08
N ILE A 73 7.82 9.21 -32.86
CA ILE A 73 8.94 10.00 -32.33
C ILE A 73 10.23 9.19 -32.42
N ASN A 74 11.20 9.69 -33.19
CA ASN A 74 12.51 9.06 -33.27
C ASN A 74 13.40 9.56 -32.14
N SER A 75 13.71 8.69 -31.18
CA SER A 75 14.56 8.99 -30.03
C SER A 75 15.82 8.13 -30.05
N GLY A 76 16.94 8.68 -29.60
CA GLY A 76 18.16 7.89 -29.36
C GLY A 76 18.01 6.99 -28.11
N ALA A 77 18.99 6.10 -27.91
CA ALA A 77 19.02 5.26 -26.72
C ALA A 77 19.12 6.10 -25.43
N ALA A 78 18.28 5.80 -24.45
CA ALA A 78 18.32 6.45 -23.16
C ALA A 78 19.64 6.12 -22.43
N LYS A 79 20.45 7.13 -22.12
CA LYS A 79 21.63 7.01 -21.27
C LYS A 79 21.22 7.28 -19.82
N ILE A 80 21.32 6.28 -18.95
CA ILE A 80 20.87 6.35 -17.57
C ILE A 80 22.06 6.54 -16.66
N SER A 81 22.02 7.60 -15.84
CA SER A 81 22.94 7.84 -14.72
C SER A 81 22.20 7.51 -13.41
N MET A 82 22.48 6.35 -12.81
CA MET A 82 21.88 5.97 -11.55
C MET A 82 22.14 6.99 -10.45
N ARG A 83 23.33 7.58 -10.42
CA ARG A 83 23.66 8.66 -9.48
C ARG A 83 22.71 9.84 -9.62
N ALA A 84 22.48 10.34 -10.84
CA ALA A 84 21.56 11.48 -11.04
C ALA A 84 20.10 11.11 -10.73
N VAL A 85 19.67 9.87 -11.01
CA VAL A 85 18.35 9.36 -10.63
C VAL A 85 18.17 9.38 -9.12
N GLN A 86 19.16 8.92 -8.37
CA GLN A 86 19.11 8.89 -6.91
C GLN A 86 19.23 10.29 -6.30
N GLU A 87 20.09 11.15 -6.81
CA GLU A 87 20.20 12.56 -6.36
C GLU A 87 18.84 13.28 -6.52
N ARG A 88 18.15 13.05 -7.65
CA ARG A 88 16.79 13.58 -7.85
C ARG A 88 15.80 13.00 -6.84
N ALA A 89 15.83 11.68 -6.60
CA ALA A 89 14.93 11.02 -5.65
C ALA A 89 15.13 11.56 -4.23
N HIS A 90 16.38 11.72 -3.78
CA HIS A 90 16.71 12.32 -2.49
C HIS A 90 16.25 13.78 -2.37
N GLY A 91 16.45 14.59 -3.43
CA GLY A 91 15.99 15.98 -3.44
C GLY A 91 14.47 16.10 -3.27
N ILE A 92 13.70 15.23 -3.93
CA ILE A 92 12.24 15.18 -3.80
C ILE A 92 11.81 14.67 -2.42
N GLY A 93 12.44 13.60 -1.91
CA GLY A 93 12.14 13.07 -0.58
C GLY A 93 12.28 14.14 0.50
N ARG A 94 13.41 14.84 0.54
CA ARG A 94 13.70 15.90 1.53
C ARG A 94 12.78 17.11 1.44
N SER A 95 12.14 17.36 0.31
CA SER A 95 11.23 18.51 0.16
C SER A 95 9.97 18.42 1.05
N SER A 96 9.67 17.26 1.64
CA SER A 96 8.51 17.04 2.49
C SER A 96 8.72 17.25 3.99
N ALA A 97 9.96 17.57 4.44
CA ALA A 97 10.39 17.50 5.84
C ALA A 97 10.16 18.72 6.78
N PRO A 98 9.50 19.87 6.44
CA PRO A 98 9.64 21.09 7.26
C PRO A 98 8.93 21.09 8.61
N LEU A 99 7.95 20.24 8.86
CA LEU A 99 7.04 20.36 10.02
C LEU A 99 7.16 19.24 11.08
N THR A 100 8.17 18.39 10.96
CA THR A 100 8.33 17.19 11.80
C THR A 100 9.51 17.27 12.76
N SER A 101 10.23 18.39 12.78
CA SER A 101 11.36 18.59 13.71
C SER A 101 10.87 18.62 15.16
N ARG A 102 11.73 18.17 16.09
CA ARG A 102 11.44 18.19 17.53
C ARG A 102 11.04 19.59 18.01
N ASP A 103 11.75 20.63 17.53
CA ASP A 103 11.46 22.01 17.92
C ASP A 103 10.09 22.47 17.45
N SER A 104 9.70 22.12 16.22
CA SER A 104 8.36 22.40 15.68
C SER A 104 7.27 21.69 16.47
N LEU A 105 7.47 20.41 16.85
CA LEU A 105 6.52 19.65 17.65
C LEU A 105 6.39 20.22 19.07
N THR A 106 7.51 20.62 19.68
CA THR A 106 7.53 21.26 21.00
C THR A 106 6.81 22.60 20.97
N ALA A 107 7.00 23.40 19.91
CA ALA A 107 6.29 24.67 19.73
C ALA A 107 4.76 24.47 19.57
N LEU A 108 4.31 23.32 19.08
CA LEU A 108 2.90 22.93 19.06
C LEU A 108 2.38 22.44 20.42
N GLY A 109 3.24 22.38 21.45
CA GLY A 109 2.89 21.88 22.79
C GLY A 109 2.81 20.36 22.90
N ILE A 110 3.60 19.64 22.07
CA ILE A 110 3.78 18.20 22.16
C ILE A 110 5.11 17.93 22.90
N ASP A 111 5.04 17.20 23.99
CA ASP A 111 6.25 16.77 24.70
C ASP A 111 6.91 15.64 23.90
N VAL A 112 8.17 15.86 23.46
CA VAL A 112 8.93 14.85 22.71
C VAL A 112 10.07 14.32 23.57
N VAL A 113 10.02 13.03 23.89
CA VAL A 113 11.07 12.35 24.67
C VAL A 113 11.75 11.30 23.81
N ARG A 114 13.09 11.35 23.82
CA ARG A 114 13.94 10.37 23.12
C ARG A 114 14.45 9.33 24.10
N GLY A 115 14.28 8.05 23.78
CA GLY A 115 14.81 6.95 24.58
C GLY A 115 14.22 5.60 24.25
N GLU A 116 14.92 4.55 24.64
CA GLU A 116 14.38 3.20 24.62
C GLU A 116 13.17 3.13 25.55
N THR A 117 12.14 2.42 25.10
CA THR A 117 10.84 2.39 25.76
C THR A 117 10.44 0.96 26.04
N ARG A 118 10.00 0.69 27.27
CA ARG A 118 9.44 -0.60 27.67
C ARG A 118 8.32 -0.42 28.71
N PHE A 119 7.46 -1.40 28.83
CA PHE A 119 6.46 -1.41 29.89
C PHE A 119 7.14 -1.70 31.24
N ALA A 120 6.90 -0.86 32.23
CA ALA A 120 7.31 -1.07 33.61
C ALA A 120 6.25 -1.86 34.41
N ASP A 121 4.99 -1.66 34.07
CA ASP A 121 3.81 -2.35 34.58
C ASP A 121 2.65 -2.21 33.56
N PRO A 122 1.48 -2.84 33.77
CA PRO A 122 0.36 -2.75 32.82
C PRO A 122 -0.14 -1.32 32.49
N ASN A 123 0.27 -0.31 33.25
CA ASN A 123 -0.24 1.05 33.15
C ASN A 123 0.86 2.11 32.98
N SER A 124 2.12 1.72 32.97
CA SER A 124 3.24 2.65 32.89
C SER A 124 4.34 2.20 31.94
N LEU A 125 5.01 3.18 31.38
CA LEU A 125 6.16 3.04 30.51
C LEU A 125 7.41 3.56 31.19
N LEU A 126 8.53 2.89 31.00
CA LEU A 126 9.87 3.38 31.29
C LEU A 126 10.46 3.86 29.96
N ILE A 127 10.85 5.14 29.87
CA ILE A 127 11.50 5.75 28.70
C ILE A 127 12.85 6.26 29.15
N GLY A 128 13.91 5.60 28.71
CA GLY A 128 15.21 5.74 29.37
C GLY A 128 15.10 5.39 30.86
N ASP A 129 15.50 6.32 31.74
CA ASP A 129 15.43 6.12 33.20
C ASP A 129 14.16 6.74 33.84
N MET A 130 13.25 7.31 33.05
CA MET A 130 12.09 8.01 33.54
C MET A 130 10.82 7.21 33.37
N GLN A 131 10.01 7.12 34.43
CA GLN A 131 8.72 6.44 34.41
C GLN A 131 7.59 7.41 34.08
N TYR A 132 6.71 7.01 33.14
CA TYR A 132 5.52 7.75 32.70
C TYR A 132 4.26 6.91 32.90
N ARG A 133 3.18 7.55 33.34
CA ARG A 133 1.90 6.88 33.62
C ARG A 133 0.76 7.53 32.85
N PRO A 134 0.71 7.41 31.53
CA PRO A 134 -0.31 8.02 30.69
C PRO A 134 -1.71 7.41 30.94
N ARG A 135 -2.77 8.16 30.61
CA ARG A 135 -4.13 7.61 30.62
C ARG A 135 -4.35 6.61 29.50
N SER A 136 -3.79 6.88 28.34
CA SER A 136 -3.84 5.99 27.16
C SER A 136 -2.47 5.90 26.48
N ILE A 137 -2.15 4.72 25.97
CA ILE A 137 -0.90 4.41 25.25
C ILE A 137 -1.28 4.01 23.83
N ILE A 138 -0.66 4.64 22.83
CA ILE A 138 -0.85 4.31 21.43
C ILE A 138 0.49 3.82 20.87
N LEU A 139 0.50 2.59 20.38
CA LEU A 139 1.68 2.02 19.73
C LEU A 139 1.62 2.30 18.23
N ALA A 140 2.48 3.23 17.77
CA ALA A 140 2.68 3.64 16.39
C ALA A 140 4.11 3.32 15.94
N THR A 141 4.62 2.16 16.35
CA THR A 141 6.04 1.75 16.26
C THR A 141 6.49 1.43 14.83
N GLY A 142 5.59 1.45 13.86
CA GLY A 142 5.91 1.12 12.47
C GLY A 142 6.13 -0.38 12.25
N ALA A 143 6.93 -0.70 11.25
CA ALA A 143 7.25 -2.07 10.86
C ALA A 143 8.68 -2.17 10.32
N ILE A 144 9.29 -3.31 10.52
CA ILE A 144 10.60 -3.68 10.00
C ILE A 144 10.47 -4.71 8.87
N PRO A 145 11.40 -4.76 7.90
CA PRO A 145 11.40 -5.79 6.89
C PRO A 145 11.50 -7.20 7.49
N VAL A 146 10.74 -8.13 6.94
CA VAL A 146 10.89 -9.55 7.23
C VAL A 146 12.05 -10.07 6.41
N VAL A 147 13.03 -10.68 7.07
CA VAL A 147 14.15 -11.36 6.39
C VAL A 147 13.92 -12.87 6.52
N PRO A 148 13.73 -13.59 5.42
CA PRO A 148 13.47 -15.02 5.45
C PRO A 148 14.73 -15.79 5.87
N THR A 149 14.55 -16.90 6.56
CA THR A 149 15.65 -17.80 6.92
C THR A 149 15.99 -18.67 5.70
N ILE A 150 16.92 -18.19 4.86
CA ILE A 150 17.44 -18.91 3.71
C ILE A 150 18.92 -19.14 3.93
N PRO A 151 19.43 -20.40 3.85
CA PRO A 151 20.84 -20.72 3.97
C PRO A 151 21.71 -19.78 3.11
N GLY A 152 22.72 -19.16 3.72
CA GLY A 152 23.68 -18.27 3.07
C GLY A 152 23.21 -16.82 2.85
N LEU A 153 21.95 -16.49 3.11
CA LEU A 153 21.46 -15.11 2.98
C LEU A 153 22.11 -14.16 3.99
N ASP A 154 22.38 -14.66 5.19
CA ASP A 154 23.07 -13.95 6.28
C ASP A 154 24.57 -13.72 6.02
N GLN A 155 25.14 -14.34 4.98
CA GLN A 155 26.55 -14.24 4.62
C GLN A 155 26.80 -13.23 3.48
N ILE A 156 25.78 -12.57 3.00
CA ILE A 156 25.86 -11.57 1.91
C ILE A 156 25.25 -10.24 2.33
N ASP A 157 25.70 -9.18 1.68
CA ASP A 157 24.97 -7.90 1.72
C ASP A 157 23.75 -7.97 0.80
N PHE A 158 22.58 -7.61 1.31
CA PHE A 158 21.35 -7.52 0.53
C PHE A 158 20.63 -6.21 0.77
N PHE A 159 19.82 -5.82 -0.18
CA PHE A 159 18.93 -4.66 -0.06
C PHE A 159 17.58 -5.06 0.52
N THR A 160 16.95 -4.10 1.19
CA THR A 160 15.52 -4.05 1.46
C THR A 160 14.86 -2.96 0.61
N PRO A 161 13.53 -2.87 0.52
CA PRO A 161 12.87 -1.74 -0.16
C PRO A 161 13.30 -0.36 0.35
N ASP A 162 13.74 -0.29 1.61
CA ASP A 162 14.22 0.96 2.23
C ASP A 162 15.65 1.29 1.78
N THR A 163 16.56 0.32 1.80
CA THR A 163 18.00 0.53 1.57
C THR A 163 18.38 0.58 0.09
N ILE A 164 17.63 -0.05 -0.81
CA ILE A 164 17.90 -0.01 -2.26
C ILE A 164 17.79 1.42 -2.82
N LEU A 165 17.02 2.28 -2.17
CA LEU A 165 16.87 3.68 -2.55
C LEU A 165 18.14 4.51 -2.32
N ASP A 166 19.14 3.98 -1.60
CA ASP A 166 20.45 4.61 -1.42
C ASP A 166 21.51 4.09 -2.40
N ASN A 167 21.17 3.08 -3.20
CA ASN A 167 22.10 2.50 -4.15
C ASN A 167 22.34 3.45 -5.35
N THR A 168 23.57 3.94 -5.49
CA THR A 168 24.01 4.77 -6.61
C THR A 168 24.72 4.01 -7.72
N ARG A 169 24.97 2.72 -7.51
CA ARG A 169 25.69 1.86 -8.47
C ARG A 169 24.70 1.22 -9.45
N LYS A 170 25.21 0.92 -10.64
CA LYS A 170 24.43 0.16 -11.62
C LYS A 170 24.22 -1.27 -11.13
N LEU A 171 22.96 -1.72 -11.12
CA LEU A 171 22.60 -3.12 -10.90
C LEU A 171 22.78 -3.85 -12.23
N THR A 172 23.50 -4.98 -12.23
CA THR A 172 23.69 -5.78 -13.46
C THR A 172 22.62 -6.85 -13.53
N HIS A 173 22.51 -7.71 -12.50
CA HIS A 173 21.46 -8.70 -12.36
C HIS A 173 20.95 -8.65 -10.91
N LEU A 174 19.69 -8.25 -10.73
CA LEU A 174 19.02 -8.14 -9.44
C LEU A 174 18.07 -9.32 -9.24
N LEU A 175 18.29 -10.09 -8.16
CA LEU A 175 17.27 -10.99 -7.62
C LEU A 175 16.34 -10.18 -6.72
N VAL A 176 15.05 -10.21 -6.99
CA VAL A 176 14.01 -9.71 -6.09
C VAL A 176 13.33 -10.90 -5.44
N LEU A 177 13.41 -10.98 -4.12
CA LEU A 177 12.90 -12.07 -3.31
C LEU A 177 11.69 -11.61 -2.52
N GLY A 178 10.52 -12.18 -2.80
CA GLY A 178 9.28 -11.90 -2.07
C GLY A 178 8.09 -11.47 -2.94
N ASP A 179 6.92 -11.36 -2.29
CA ASP A 179 5.60 -11.04 -2.89
C ASP A 179 4.98 -9.76 -2.30
N ASP A 180 5.79 -8.91 -1.64
CA ASP A 180 5.32 -7.63 -1.14
C ASP A 180 5.14 -6.62 -2.29
N GLU A 181 4.23 -5.67 -2.14
CA GLU A 181 3.94 -4.67 -3.19
C GLU A 181 5.19 -3.94 -3.71
N PRO A 182 6.16 -3.51 -2.87
CA PRO A 182 7.41 -2.92 -3.33
C PRO A 182 8.28 -3.84 -4.19
N ALA A 183 8.15 -5.17 -4.09
CA ALA A 183 8.92 -6.10 -4.91
C ALA A 183 8.65 -5.88 -6.40
N TYR A 184 7.39 -5.78 -6.78
CA TYR A 184 6.97 -5.58 -8.18
C TYR A 184 7.34 -4.20 -8.70
N VAL A 185 7.17 -3.20 -7.87
CA VAL A 185 7.50 -1.79 -8.16
C VAL A 185 8.99 -1.63 -8.43
N LEU A 186 9.83 -2.18 -7.56
CA LEU A 186 11.29 -2.09 -7.68
C LEU A 186 11.83 -2.99 -8.79
N ALA A 187 11.23 -4.17 -9.01
CA ALA A 187 11.57 -5.04 -10.13
C ALA A 187 11.35 -4.33 -11.47
N GLN A 188 10.18 -3.69 -11.66
CA GLN A 188 9.89 -2.92 -12.88
C GLN A 188 10.82 -1.73 -13.03
N ALA A 189 11.03 -0.95 -11.96
CA ALA A 189 11.91 0.20 -12.01
C ALA A 189 13.35 -0.19 -12.36
N ALA A 190 13.88 -1.23 -11.74
CA ALA A 190 15.23 -1.73 -12.01
C ALA A 190 15.39 -2.22 -13.45
N SER A 191 14.44 -2.99 -13.99
CA SER A 191 14.42 -3.45 -15.38
C SER A 191 14.37 -2.26 -16.35
N ARG A 192 13.48 -1.30 -16.12
CA ARG A 192 13.37 -0.09 -16.93
C ARG A 192 14.63 0.78 -16.88
N LEU A 193 15.38 0.73 -15.78
CA LEU A 193 16.67 1.44 -15.64
C LEU A 193 17.88 0.61 -16.13
N GLY A 194 17.64 -0.57 -16.70
CA GLY A 194 18.63 -1.35 -17.46
C GLY A 194 19.33 -2.45 -16.66
N ALA A 195 18.76 -2.89 -15.54
CA ALA A 195 19.17 -4.10 -14.86
C ALA A 195 18.48 -5.33 -15.48
N GLU A 196 19.16 -6.47 -15.51
CA GLU A 196 18.49 -7.77 -15.59
C GLU A 196 17.80 -8.03 -14.24
N VAL A 197 16.55 -8.51 -14.27
CA VAL A 197 15.78 -8.73 -13.04
C VAL A 197 15.15 -10.10 -13.04
N THR A 198 15.39 -10.86 -11.98
CA THR A 198 14.66 -12.10 -11.68
C THR A 198 13.85 -11.89 -10.40
N LEU A 199 12.53 -12.05 -10.47
CA LEU A 199 11.60 -11.97 -9.34
C LEU A 199 11.19 -13.38 -8.92
N VAL A 200 11.39 -13.73 -7.64
CA VAL A 200 10.96 -14.99 -7.03
C VAL A 200 10.01 -14.67 -5.88
N PRO A 201 8.69 -14.88 -6.03
CA PRO A 201 7.69 -14.50 -5.05
C PRO A 201 7.70 -15.32 -3.75
N GLN A 202 8.46 -16.43 -3.70
CA GLN A 202 8.43 -17.43 -2.61
C GLN A 202 7.06 -18.15 -2.51
N GLY A 203 6.52 -18.46 -3.65
CA GLY A 203 5.21 -19.05 -3.86
C GLY A 203 4.51 -18.41 -5.05
N ARG A 204 3.20 -18.43 -5.07
CA ARG A 204 2.41 -17.81 -6.15
C ARG A 204 2.35 -16.29 -5.97
N ALA A 205 2.57 -15.57 -7.05
CA ALA A 205 2.61 -14.10 -7.10
C ALA A 205 1.22 -13.46 -6.92
N LEU A 206 1.16 -12.35 -6.17
CA LEU A 206 -0.01 -11.47 -6.00
C LEU A 206 -1.29 -12.22 -5.57
N THR A 207 -1.16 -13.21 -4.66
CA THR A 207 -2.29 -14.04 -4.22
C THR A 207 -3.37 -13.25 -3.48
N SER A 208 -3.06 -12.08 -2.93
CA SER A 208 -3.99 -11.20 -2.23
C SER A 208 -4.84 -10.33 -3.16
N TYR A 209 -4.58 -10.38 -4.48
CA TYR A 209 -5.26 -9.60 -5.51
C TYR A 209 -6.16 -10.48 -6.40
N ASP A 210 -7.10 -9.84 -7.10
CA ASP A 210 -7.89 -10.49 -8.14
C ASP A 210 -6.97 -11.12 -9.18
N ARG A 211 -7.16 -12.42 -9.43
CA ARG A 211 -6.22 -13.19 -10.25
C ARG A 211 -6.09 -12.66 -11.66
N GLU A 212 -7.21 -12.36 -12.32
CA GLU A 212 -7.23 -11.86 -13.69
C GLU A 212 -6.48 -10.51 -13.81
N SER A 213 -6.69 -9.62 -12.84
CA SER A 213 -5.98 -8.34 -12.79
C SER A 213 -4.49 -8.51 -12.47
N ALA A 214 -4.16 -9.45 -11.58
CA ALA A 214 -2.78 -9.78 -11.24
C ALA A 214 -2.04 -10.38 -12.44
N ASP A 215 -2.66 -11.29 -13.18
CA ASP A 215 -2.07 -11.91 -14.38
C ASP A 215 -1.72 -10.87 -15.45
N ILE A 216 -2.61 -9.88 -15.69
CA ILE A 216 -2.33 -8.78 -16.63
C ILE A 216 -1.10 -7.98 -16.19
N LEU A 217 -0.96 -7.69 -14.90
CA LEU A 217 0.23 -7.01 -14.39
C LEU A 217 1.49 -7.86 -14.57
N LEU A 218 1.46 -9.13 -14.19
CA LEU A 218 2.60 -10.04 -14.30
C LEU A 218 3.05 -10.21 -15.76
N ASP A 219 2.09 -10.32 -16.69
CA ASP A 219 2.40 -10.41 -18.12
C ASP A 219 3.01 -9.12 -18.67
N THR A 220 2.59 -7.96 -18.17
CA THR A 220 3.22 -6.68 -18.50
C THR A 220 4.67 -6.65 -18.01
N LEU A 221 4.93 -7.06 -16.78
CA LEU A 221 6.30 -7.10 -16.23
C LEU A 221 7.19 -8.07 -17.03
N ARG A 222 6.66 -9.23 -17.43
CA ARG A 222 7.37 -10.20 -18.28
C ARG A 222 7.69 -9.60 -19.65
N ALA A 223 6.74 -8.91 -20.27
CA ALA A 223 6.94 -8.24 -21.56
C ALA A 223 7.99 -7.12 -21.47
N GLU A 224 8.16 -6.50 -20.31
CA GLU A 224 9.22 -5.51 -20.03
C GLU A 224 10.58 -6.14 -19.66
N GLY A 225 10.69 -7.48 -19.66
CA GLY A 225 11.94 -8.19 -19.43
C GLY A 225 12.21 -8.63 -18.00
N VAL A 226 11.22 -8.53 -17.09
CA VAL A 226 11.34 -9.10 -15.76
C VAL A 226 11.09 -10.61 -15.82
N ARG A 227 12.10 -11.42 -15.46
CA ARG A 227 11.94 -12.88 -15.34
C ARG A 227 11.22 -13.19 -14.04
N ILE A 228 9.95 -13.63 -14.12
CA ILE A 228 9.14 -13.98 -12.94
C ILE A 228 9.07 -15.50 -12.82
N LEU A 229 9.62 -16.04 -11.75
CA LEU A 229 9.57 -17.46 -11.40
C LEU A 229 8.40 -17.69 -10.43
N ASP A 230 7.18 -17.65 -10.98
CA ASP A 230 5.92 -17.80 -10.22
C ASP A 230 5.81 -19.23 -9.67
N GLY A 231 5.37 -19.37 -8.42
CA GLY A 231 5.28 -20.65 -7.72
C GLY A 231 6.62 -21.22 -7.26
N SER A 232 7.72 -20.51 -7.44
CA SER A 232 9.08 -20.95 -7.10
C SER A 232 9.54 -20.38 -5.75
N ALA A 233 10.59 -20.97 -5.19
CA ALA A 233 11.21 -20.52 -3.95
C ALA A 233 12.74 -20.58 -4.06
N VAL A 234 13.41 -19.55 -3.53
CA VAL A 234 14.87 -19.59 -3.30
C VAL A 234 15.15 -20.46 -2.11
N THR A 235 15.93 -21.51 -2.31
CA THR A 235 16.27 -22.50 -1.26
C THR A 235 17.64 -22.27 -0.67
N GLU A 236 18.55 -21.62 -1.39
CA GLU A 236 19.92 -21.35 -0.95
C GLU A 236 20.46 -20.10 -1.63
N ILE A 237 21.23 -19.32 -0.90
CA ILE A 237 22.11 -18.26 -1.41
C ILE A 237 23.55 -18.72 -1.23
N VAL A 238 24.33 -18.64 -2.30
CA VAL A 238 25.71 -19.08 -2.32
C VAL A 238 26.64 -17.87 -2.44
N PRO A 239 27.32 -17.46 -1.35
CA PRO A 239 28.33 -16.41 -1.42
C PRO A 239 29.48 -16.81 -2.34
N ARG A 240 29.93 -15.87 -3.18
CA ARG A 240 31.04 -16.09 -4.12
C ARG A 240 32.07 -14.97 -4.02
N THR A 241 33.30 -15.24 -4.46
CA THR A 241 34.34 -14.20 -4.51
C THR A 241 33.96 -13.04 -5.44
N GLN A 242 33.20 -13.33 -6.51
CA GLN A 242 32.61 -12.33 -7.40
C GLN A 242 31.15 -12.70 -7.64
N GLY A 243 30.23 -11.77 -7.31
CA GLY A 243 28.80 -11.98 -7.44
C GLY A 243 28.20 -12.88 -6.36
N ILE A 244 26.96 -13.30 -6.59
CA ILE A 244 26.15 -14.10 -5.67
C ILE A 244 25.50 -15.22 -6.48
N GLY A 245 25.52 -16.44 -5.99
CA GLY A 245 24.73 -17.55 -6.50
C GLY A 245 23.40 -17.65 -5.79
N ALA A 246 22.34 -18.09 -6.47
CA ALA A 246 21.10 -18.50 -5.83
C ALA A 246 20.60 -19.81 -6.43
N VAL A 247 20.08 -20.67 -5.58
CA VAL A 247 19.43 -21.93 -5.97
C VAL A 247 17.93 -21.75 -5.83
N VAL A 248 17.19 -22.00 -6.90
CA VAL A 248 15.75 -21.81 -6.96
C VAL A 248 15.06 -23.13 -7.28
N SER A 249 14.13 -23.56 -6.44
CA SER A 249 13.24 -24.69 -6.71
C SER A 249 12.03 -24.21 -7.51
N LEU A 250 11.78 -24.84 -8.63
CA LEU A 250 10.67 -24.57 -9.53
C LEU A 250 9.42 -25.39 -9.14
N PRO A 251 8.21 -25.02 -9.62
CA PRO A 251 6.97 -25.72 -9.27
C PRO A 251 6.90 -27.20 -9.68
N ASP A 252 7.65 -27.55 -10.72
CA ASP A 252 7.78 -28.95 -11.24
C ASP A 252 8.79 -29.79 -10.45
N GLY A 253 9.44 -29.20 -9.44
CA GLY A 253 10.49 -29.83 -8.64
C GLY A 253 11.90 -29.73 -9.25
N GLU A 254 12.04 -29.13 -10.43
CA GLU A 254 13.36 -28.85 -10.98
C GLU A 254 14.05 -27.75 -10.16
N VAL A 255 15.39 -27.76 -10.21
CA VAL A 255 16.23 -26.79 -9.53
C VAL A 255 17.04 -26.02 -10.57
N THR A 256 17.01 -24.70 -10.47
CA THR A 256 17.81 -23.82 -11.33
C THR A 256 18.76 -22.98 -10.50
N ALA A 257 19.96 -22.74 -11.02
CA ALA A 257 20.92 -21.84 -10.40
C ALA A 257 20.92 -20.49 -11.13
N LEU A 258 21.08 -19.43 -10.37
CA LEU A 258 21.17 -18.05 -10.87
C LEU A 258 22.51 -17.44 -10.50
N ASP A 259 23.09 -16.68 -11.41
CA ASP A 259 24.26 -15.83 -11.18
C ASP A 259 23.80 -14.38 -11.07
N LEU A 260 24.06 -13.76 -9.93
CA LEU A 260 23.47 -12.48 -9.52
C LEU A 260 24.56 -11.47 -9.15
N SER A 261 24.25 -10.20 -9.29
CA SER A 261 25.09 -9.13 -8.73
C SER A 261 24.58 -8.63 -7.37
N HIS A 262 23.26 -8.62 -7.18
CA HIS A 262 22.62 -8.07 -5.98
C HIS A 262 21.33 -8.84 -5.64
N VAL A 263 20.95 -8.81 -4.38
CA VAL A 263 19.70 -9.37 -3.85
C VAL A 263 18.89 -8.27 -3.17
N LEU A 264 17.60 -8.21 -3.47
CA LEU A 264 16.60 -7.39 -2.78
C LEU A 264 15.63 -8.31 -2.05
N VAL A 265 15.55 -8.19 -0.73
CA VAL A 265 14.60 -8.92 0.11
C VAL A 265 13.36 -8.05 0.33
N ALA A 266 12.24 -8.43 -0.26
CA ALA A 266 10.95 -7.73 -0.22
C ALA A 266 9.82 -8.72 0.12
N THR A 267 10.01 -9.47 1.22
CA THR A 267 9.11 -10.54 1.70
C THR A 267 8.06 -10.04 2.68
N GLY A 268 7.85 -8.74 2.74
CA GLY A 268 6.88 -8.10 3.62
C GLY A 268 7.52 -7.42 4.83
N ARG A 269 6.65 -6.93 5.69
CA ARG A 269 7.04 -6.19 6.90
C ARG A 269 6.24 -6.70 8.10
N VAL A 270 6.85 -6.72 9.25
CA VAL A 270 6.23 -7.08 10.52
C VAL A 270 6.32 -5.91 11.50
N SER A 271 5.30 -5.76 12.35
CA SER A 271 5.30 -4.71 13.36
C SER A 271 6.48 -4.86 14.32
N ASP A 272 7.19 -3.76 14.55
CA ASP A 272 8.29 -3.74 15.49
C ASP A 272 7.79 -3.41 16.91
N LEU A 273 7.56 -4.44 17.71
CA LEU A 273 7.27 -4.35 19.13
C LEU A 273 8.43 -4.86 20.00
N SER A 274 9.58 -5.08 19.39
CA SER A 274 10.78 -5.55 20.09
C SER A 274 11.21 -4.57 21.18
N GLY A 275 11.64 -5.08 22.32
CA GLY A 275 12.11 -4.29 23.45
C GLY A 275 11.03 -3.56 24.24
N LEU A 276 9.74 -3.70 23.87
CA LEU A 276 8.64 -3.09 24.64
C LEU A 276 8.21 -3.90 25.86
N ASP A 277 8.65 -5.15 26.01
CA ASP A 277 8.25 -6.06 27.09
C ASP A 277 6.72 -6.16 27.23
N ILE A 278 6.03 -6.43 26.10
CA ILE A 278 4.56 -6.38 26.00
C ILE A 278 3.85 -7.35 26.97
N GLU A 279 4.51 -8.39 27.41
CA GLU A 279 4.04 -9.36 28.41
C GLU A 279 3.81 -8.68 29.76
N VAL A 280 4.67 -7.72 30.14
CA VAL A 280 4.56 -6.92 31.36
C VAL A 280 3.28 -6.08 31.34
N ALA A 281 2.85 -5.64 30.15
CA ALA A 281 1.61 -4.91 29.95
C ALA A 281 0.35 -5.76 30.12
N ARG A 282 0.47 -7.06 30.42
CA ARG A 282 -0.61 -8.05 30.47
C ARG A 282 -1.47 -8.06 29.22
N TRP A 283 -0.84 -7.81 28.08
CA TRP A 283 -1.45 -7.82 26.78
C TRP A 283 -1.01 -9.07 26.00
N LYS A 284 -2.02 -9.82 25.55
CA LYS A 284 -1.78 -11.01 24.71
C LYS A 284 -2.18 -10.68 23.28
N PRO A 285 -1.27 -10.77 22.30
CA PRO A 285 -1.63 -10.67 20.88
C PRO A 285 -2.70 -11.71 20.51
N GLN A 286 -3.74 -11.27 19.80
CA GLN A 286 -4.87 -12.14 19.42
C GLN A 286 -4.86 -12.41 17.92
N HIS A 287 -4.05 -13.03 17.26
CA HIS A 287 -3.94 -13.28 15.81
C HIS A 287 -2.65 -12.70 15.21
N ALA A 288 -2.53 -12.76 13.89
CA ALA A 288 -1.41 -12.19 13.13
C ALA A 288 -1.25 -10.66 13.28
N HIS A 289 -2.27 -10.00 13.81
CA HIS A 289 -2.27 -8.57 14.13
C HIS A 289 -2.49 -8.38 15.62
N TYR A 290 -1.93 -7.31 16.17
CA TYR A 290 -1.98 -7.04 17.61
C TYR A 290 -3.28 -6.40 18.08
N ALA A 291 -4.17 -5.96 17.17
CA ALA A 291 -5.48 -5.41 17.49
C ALA A 291 -6.52 -6.50 17.75
N ALA A 292 -7.34 -6.30 18.79
CA ALA A 292 -8.48 -7.15 19.10
C ALA A 292 -9.81 -6.56 18.57
N GLY A 293 -9.81 -5.31 18.11
CA GLY A 293 -11.00 -4.59 17.63
C GLY A 293 -10.71 -3.55 16.57
N GLY A 294 -11.79 -3.00 15.98
CA GLY A 294 -11.73 -2.11 14.81
C GLY A 294 -11.13 -0.72 15.07
N LEU A 295 -10.92 -0.36 16.34
CA LEU A 295 -10.24 0.88 16.76
C LEU A 295 -8.91 0.59 17.46
N GLY A 296 -8.21 -0.46 17.05
CA GLY A 296 -6.91 -0.82 17.57
C GLY A 296 -6.92 -1.24 19.04
N GLU A 297 -8.09 -1.67 19.56
CA GLU A 297 -8.21 -2.18 20.93
C GLU A 297 -7.28 -3.36 21.13
N THR A 298 -6.69 -3.42 22.34
CA THR A 298 -5.98 -4.60 22.82
C THR A 298 -6.71 -5.19 24.02
N THR A 299 -6.24 -6.32 24.55
CA THR A 299 -6.78 -6.87 25.82
C THR A 299 -6.51 -5.96 27.01
N ASN A 300 -5.52 -5.07 26.92
CA ASN A 300 -5.32 -3.98 27.87
C ASN A 300 -6.05 -2.71 27.39
N ARG A 301 -7.11 -2.31 28.07
CA ARG A 301 -7.97 -1.17 27.69
C ARG A 301 -7.23 0.17 27.55
N ARG A 302 -6.04 0.31 28.14
CA ARG A 302 -5.22 1.53 28.03
C ARG A 302 -4.35 1.56 26.80
N ILE A 303 -4.15 0.41 26.15
CA ILE A 303 -3.25 0.26 24.99
C ILE A 303 -4.08 0.15 23.73
N ARG A 304 -3.74 0.98 22.76
CA ARG A 304 -4.24 0.92 21.39
C ARG A 304 -3.06 0.71 20.44
N VAL A 305 -3.30 0.01 19.36
CA VAL A 305 -2.32 -0.17 18.28
C VAL A 305 -2.82 0.49 17.01
N VAL A 306 -1.91 1.09 16.24
CA VAL A 306 -2.24 1.76 14.97
C VAL A 306 -1.23 1.39 13.89
N GLY A 307 -1.60 1.62 12.63
CA GLY A 307 -0.74 1.28 11.50
C GLY A 307 -0.44 -0.22 11.42
N PRO A 308 0.81 -0.63 11.11
CA PRO A 308 1.18 -2.04 10.94
C PRO A 308 0.83 -2.93 12.13
N ALA A 309 0.91 -2.42 13.37
CA ALA A 309 0.54 -3.17 14.57
C ALA A 309 -0.99 -3.48 14.61
N ALA A 310 -1.81 -2.70 13.92
CA ALA A 310 -3.23 -2.96 13.71
C ALA A 310 -3.51 -3.72 12.39
N GLY A 311 -2.47 -4.19 11.69
CA GLY A 311 -2.61 -4.83 10.37
C GLY A 311 -2.86 -3.85 9.23
N ILE A 312 -2.62 -2.56 9.43
CA ILE A 312 -2.88 -1.50 8.45
C ILE A 312 -1.55 -0.95 7.94
N THR A 313 -1.15 -1.37 6.74
CA THR A 313 0.14 -0.98 6.13
C THR A 313 0.03 0.27 5.24
N GLN A 314 -1.16 0.56 4.71
CA GLN A 314 -1.38 1.72 3.83
C GLN A 314 -1.46 3.02 4.64
N TRP A 315 -0.69 4.02 4.21
CA TRP A 315 -0.56 5.31 4.91
C TRP A 315 -1.89 6.00 5.20
N GLN A 316 -2.72 6.24 4.16
CA GLN A 316 -3.98 6.98 4.33
C GLN A 316 -4.99 6.23 5.20
N HIS A 317 -5.02 4.91 5.09
CA HIS A 317 -5.86 4.09 5.95
C HIS A 317 -5.37 4.11 7.40
N GLY A 318 -4.06 3.97 7.63
CA GLY A 318 -3.46 4.07 8.95
C GLY A 318 -3.68 5.43 9.61
N LEU A 319 -3.56 6.51 8.85
CA LEU A 319 -3.82 7.87 9.33
C LEU A 319 -5.30 8.06 9.70
N ARG A 320 -6.23 7.64 8.86
CA ARG A 320 -7.67 7.72 9.12
C ARG A 320 -8.07 6.87 10.33
N HIS A 321 -7.58 5.64 10.40
CA HIS A 321 -7.78 4.74 11.53
C HIS A 321 -7.23 5.33 12.82
N GLY A 322 -5.98 5.80 12.81
CA GLY A 322 -5.34 6.38 13.99
C GLY A 322 -6.03 7.65 14.47
N LYS A 323 -6.53 8.52 13.57
CA LYS A 323 -7.36 9.68 13.94
C LYS A 323 -8.66 9.25 14.62
N ALA A 324 -9.35 8.24 14.09
CA ALA A 324 -10.55 7.69 14.72
C ALA A 324 -10.28 7.12 16.13
N VAL A 325 -9.11 6.46 16.31
CA VAL A 325 -8.65 6.00 17.62
C VAL A 325 -8.44 7.17 18.59
N ILE A 326 -7.77 8.24 18.15
CA ILE A 326 -7.56 9.47 18.96
C ILE A 326 -8.89 10.10 19.35
N GLU A 327 -9.81 10.27 18.39
CA GLU A 327 -11.14 10.86 18.63
C GLU A 327 -11.98 10.03 19.62
N ALA A 328 -11.90 8.70 19.51
CA ALA A 328 -12.55 7.82 20.48
C ALA A 328 -11.99 7.98 21.89
N ILE A 329 -10.67 8.17 22.03
CA ILE A 329 -10.01 8.37 23.34
C ILE A 329 -10.32 9.76 23.90
N VAL A 330 -10.15 10.82 23.11
CA VAL A 330 -10.24 12.22 23.59
C VAL A 330 -11.67 12.68 23.74
N LEU A 331 -12.55 12.35 22.78
CA LEU A 331 -13.91 12.85 22.70
C LEU A 331 -14.95 11.85 23.24
N GLY A 332 -14.55 10.62 23.58
CA GLY A 332 -15.47 9.56 23.99
C GLY A 332 -16.49 9.17 22.91
N ARG A 333 -16.23 9.52 21.64
CA ARG A 333 -17.15 9.22 20.54
C ARG A 333 -17.02 7.76 20.15
N ALA A 334 -18.15 7.05 20.05
CA ALA A 334 -18.16 5.78 19.33
C ALA A 334 -17.82 6.05 17.86
N SER A 335 -16.62 5.66 17.45
CA SER A 335 -16.23 5.74 16.04
C SER A 335 -16.76 4.51 15.32
N HIS A 336 -17.30 4.71 14.12
CA HIS A 336 -17.61 3.61 13.22
C HIS A 336 -16.30 3.01 12.68
N ALA A 337 -16.33 1.72 12.37
CA ALA A 337 -15.21 1.06 11.70
C ALA A 337 -14.79 1.87 10.45
N VAL A 338 -13.50 2.12 10.33
CA VAL A 338 -12.96 2.86 9.18
C VAL A 338 -13.09 1.98 7.94
N PRO A 339 -13.75 2.46 6.86
CA PRO A 339 -13.87 1.69 5.65
C PRO A 339 -12.50 1.31 5.08
N PRO A 340 -12.37 0.13 4.43
CA PRO A 340 -11.11 -0.28 3.84
C PRO A 340 -10.65 0.70 2.76
N SER A 341 -9.36 0.97 2.72
CA SER A 341 -8.70 1.73 1.67
C SER A 341 -8.36 0.82 0.48
N PRO A 342 -8.25 1.33 -0.75
CA PRO A 342 -7.75 0.54 -1.87
C PRO A 342 -6.36 -0.01 -1.58
N LYS A 343 -6.12 -1.29 -1.87
CA LYS A 343 -4.79 -1.87 -1.98
C LYS A 343 -4.21 -1.50 -3.33
N LEU A 344 -2.92 -1.18 -3.40
CA LEU A 344 -2.27 -0.65 -4.60
C LEU A 344 -0.94 -1.34 -4.83
N VAL A 345 -0.70 -1.80 -6.05
CA VAL A 345 0.66 -2.03 -6.57
C VAL A 345 0.95 -0.92 -7.56
N MET A 346 1.86 -0.02 -7.18
CA MET A 346 2.16 1.21 -7.93
C MET A 346 3.14 0.97 -9.08
N THR A 347 2.91 -0.07 -9.86
CA THR A 347 3.58 -0.35 -11.12
C THR A 347 3.02 0.51 -12.25
N ASP A 348 3.46 0.28 -13.47
CA ASP A 348 2.93 0.91 -14.67
C ASP A 348 2.67 -0.19 -15.71
N PRO A 349 1.41 -0.59 -15.95
CA PRO A 349 0.19 -0.04 -15.34
C PRO A 349 0.06 -0.37 -13.85
N PRO A 350 -0.55 0.52 -13.05
CA PRO A 350 -0.83 0.23 -11.65
C PRO A 350 -1.99 -0.75 -11.48
N LEU A 351 -1.95 -1.53 -10.39
CA LEU A 351 -3.02 -2.43 -9.95
C LEU A 351 -3.65 -1.88 -8.67
N ALA A 352 -4.97 -1.73 -8.67
CA ALA A 352 -5.74 -1.28 -7.52
C ALA A 352 -6.87 -2.25 -7.19
N GLN A 353 -7.11 -2.52 -5.91
CA GLN A 353 -8.21 -3.35 -5.45
C GLN A 353 -8.84 -2.79 -4.19
N ILE A 354 -10.18 -2.75 -4.13
CA ILE A 354 -10.92 -2.33 -2.95
C ILE A 354 -12.10 -3.26 -2.68
N GLY A 355 -12.45 -3.46 -1.42
CA GLY A 355 -13.60 -4.26 -0.99
C GLY A 355 -13.43 -5.75 -1.26
N GLN A 356 -14.53 -6.45 -1.45
CA GLN A 356 -14.58 -7.91 -1.59
C GLN A 356 -14.78 -8.32 -3.05
N LEU A 357 -13.84 -9.10 -3.56
CA LEU A 357 -13.97 -9.77 -4.84
C LEU A 357 -14.14 -11.29 -4.61
N PRO A 358 -14.90 -11.98 -5.47
CA PRO A 358 -14.96 -13.44 -5.43
C PRO A 358 -13.60 -14.03 -5.80
N ALA A 359 -13.23 -15.16 -5.23
CA ALA A 359 -12.14 -15.96 -5.78
C ALA A 359 -12.47 -16.34 -7.23
N THR A 360 -11.46 -16.55 -8.06
CA THR A 360 -11.58 -16.71 -9.52
C THR A 360 -12.65 -17.74 -9.94
N ASP A 361 -12.79 -18.83 -9.18
CA ASP A 361 -13.73 -19.91 -9.47
C ASP A 361 -14.96 -19.94 -8.52
N ALA A 362 -15.08 -18.93 -7.65
CA ALA A 362 -16.18 -18.89 -6.71
C ALA A 362 -17.45 -18.33 -7.36
N LYS A 363 -18.57 -19.00 -7.13
CA LYS A 363 -19.88 -18.46 -7.50
C LYS A 363 -20.13 -17.15 -6.76
N LEU A 364 -20.64 -16.16 -7.48
CA LEU A 364 -21.11 -14.91 -6.87
C LEU A 364 -22.22 -15.24 -5.85
N ARG A 365 -22.26 -14.47 -4.78
CA ARG A 365 -23.37 -14.55 -3.82
C ARG A 365 -24.70 -14.25 -4.55
N PRO A 366 -25.83 -14.84 -4.16
CA PRO A 366 -27.11 -14.52 -4.76
C PRO A 366 -27.37 -13.01 -4.79
N GLY A 367 -27.87 -12.53 -5.93
CA GLY A 367 -28.12 -11.10 -6.14
C GLY A 367 -26.88 -10.22 -6.36
N HIS A 368 -25.68 -10.79 -6.41
CA HIS A 368 -24.48 -10.04 -6.80
C HIS A 368 -24.23 -10.18 -8.30
N HIS A 369 -23.70 -9.10 -8.89
CA HIS A 369 -23.33 -9.05 -10.30
C HIS A 369 -21.87 -8.62 -10.44
N LEU A 370 -21.16 -9.23 -11.40
CA LEU A 370 -19.80 -8.87 -11.79
C LEU A 370 -19.83 -8.19 -13.16
N TYR A 371 -19.33 -6.97 -13.21
CA TYR A 371 -19.13 -6.22 -14.46
C TYR A 371 -17.65 -6.14 -14.78
N ARG A 372 -17.33 -6.20 -16.06
CA ARG A 372 -15.98 -6.11 -16.61
C ARG A 372 -15.96 -5.16 -17.79
N GLU A 373 -14.95 -4.28 -17.83
CA GLU A 373 -14.64 -3.40 -18.94
C GLU A 373 -13.14 -3.43 -19.23
N SER A 374 -12.78 -3.60 -20.49
CA SER A 374 -11.40 -3.53 -20.94
C SER A 374 -10.99 -2.11 -21.25
N PHE A 375 -9.76 -1.71 -20.90
CA PHE A 375 -9.19 -0.43 -21.30
C PHE A 375 -8.97 -0.33 -22.83
N VAL A 376 -8.87 -1.45 -23.54
CA VAL A 376 -8.84 -1.48 -25.02
C VAL A 376 -10.06 -0.80 -25.64
N GLU A 377 -11.21 -0.89 -24.98
CA GLU A 377 -12.46 -0.28 -25.44
C GLU A 377 -12.57 1.23 -25.07
N ASN A 378 -11.61 1.77 -24.33
CA ASN A 378 -11.62 3.17 -23.90
C ASN A 378 -10.83 4.06 -24.86
N ALA A 379 -11.45 5.12 -25.39
CA ALA A 379 -10.84 6.00 -26.38
C ALA A 379 -9.59 6.72 -25.85
N GLN A 380 -9.60 7.18 -24.58
CA GLN A 380 -8.45 7.85 -23.96
C GLN A 380 -7.27 6.89 -23.76
N ALA A 381 -7.53 5.66 -23.29
CA ALA A 381 -6.49 4.65 -23.11
C ALA A 381 -5.85 4.25 -24.44
N ARG A 382 -6.66 4.09 -25.49
CA ARG A 382 -6.16 3.81 -26.86
C ARG A 382 -5.33 4.96 -27.41
N ALA A 383 -5.79 6.20 -27.27
CA ALA A 383 -5.09 7.38 -27.77
C ALA A 383 -3.72 7.56 -27.09
N SER A 384 -3.61 7.20 -25.80
CA SER A 384 -2.36 7.27 -25.05
C SER A 384 -1.47 6.03 -25.17
N GLY A 385 -1.85 5.03 -25.99
CA GLY A 385 -1.09 3.77 -26.14
C GLY A 385 -1.15 2.87 -24.90
N GLN A 386 -2.08 3.10 -23.97
CA GLN A 386 -2.20 2.42 -22.69
C GLN A 386 -3.46 1.53 -22.64
N GLY A 387 -3.83 0.90 -23.74
CA GLY A 387 -5.03 0.07 -23.85
C GLY A 387 -4.96 -1.25 -23.08
N GLY A 388 -3.80 -1.70 -22.63
CA GLY A 388 -3.67 -2.90 -21.80
C GLY A 388 -4.28 -2.68 -20.42
N GLY A 389 -5.27 -3.49 -20.03
CA GLY A 389 -5.85 -3.39 -18.70
C GLY A 389 -7.31 -3.81 -18.59
N LEU A 390 -7.77 -3.90 -17.35
CA LEU A 390 -9.10 -4.38 -17.00
C LEU A 390 -9.63 -3.62 -15.79
N ALA A 391 -10.93 -3.31 -15.82
CA ALA A 391 -11.69 -2.85 -14.66
C ALA A 391 -12.80 -3.86 -14.34
N LYS A 392 -12.92 -4.25 -13.07
CA LYS A 392 -13.95 -5.17 -12.55
C LYS A 392 -14.70 -4.50 -11.41
N LEU A 393 -16.02 -4.62 -11.39
CA LEU A 393 -16.88 -4.20 -10.29
C LEU A 393 -17.77 -5.34 -9.84
N VAL A 394 -17.85 -5.54 -8.52
CA VAL A 394 -18.85 -6.42 -7.89
C VAL A 394 -19.90 -5.56 -7.22
N ILE A 395 -21.16 -5.85 -7.54
CA ILE A 395 -22.33 -5.08 -7.13
C ILE A 395 -23.30 -6.01 -6.40
N ASN A 396 -23.85 -5.55 -5.28
CA ASN A 396 -24.87 -6.30 -4.53
C ASN A 396 -26.28 -6.12 -5.14
N ALA A 397 -27.27 -6.85 -4.59
CA ALA A 397 -28.67 -6.79 -5.02
C ALA A 397 -29.32 -5.39 -4.93
N LYS A 398 -28.72 -4.46 -4.15
CA LYS A 398 -29.19 -3.05 -4.03
C LYS A 398 -28.51 -2.13 -5.02
N GLY A 399 -27.67 -2.65 -5.92
CA GLY A 399 -26.90 -1.84 -6.86
C GLY A 399 -25.69 -1.15 -6.27
N GLN A 400 -25.32 -1.44 -5.01
CA GLN A 400 -24.17 -0.84 -4.34
C GLN A 400 -22.90 -1.60 -4.70
N ILE A 401 -21.80 -0.86 -4.91
CA ILE A 401 -20.49 -1.42 -5.18
C ILE A 401 -19.94 -2.02 -3.88
N VAL A 402 -19.57 -3.29 -3.90
CA VAL A 402 -19.02 -4.02 -2.75
C VAL A 402 -17.56 -4.44 -2.96
N GLY A 403 -17.07 -4.36 -4.18
CA GLY A 403 -15.68 -4.62 -4.52
C GLY A 403 -15.33 -4.17 -5.92
N ALA A 404 -14.05 -3.86 -6.12
CA ALA A 404 -13.50 -3.50 -7.42
C ALA A 404 -12.04 -3.93 -7.52
N ALA A 405 -11.63 -4.33 -8.74
CA ALA A 405 -10.24 -4.49 -9.14
C ALA A 405 -10.00 -3.76 -10.46
N LEU A 406 -8.91 -3.02 -10.53
CA LEU A 406 -8.53 -2.25 -11.69
C LEU A 406 -7.03 -2.45 -11.96
N VAL A 407 -6.68 -2.81 -13.17
CA VAL A 407 -5.30 -2.78 -13.65
C VAL A 407 -5.28 -1.98 -14.94
N GLY A 408 -4.53 -0.90 -14.94
CA GLY A 408 -4.51 0.00 -16.11
C GLY A 408 -4.23 1.44 -15.73
N PRO A 409 -4.20 2.36 -16.73
CA PRO A 409 -3.93 3.78 -16.48
C PRO A 409 -4.94 4.37 -15.49
N ALA A 410 -4.46 5.22 -14.59
CA ALA A 410 -5.25 5.87 -13.54
C ALA A 410 -6.06 4.91 -12.62
N ALA A 411 -5.68 3.64 -12.50
CA ALA A 411 -6.34 2.71 -11.59
C ALA A 411 -6.40 3.19 -10.13
N PRO A 412 -5.37 3.85 -9.55
CA PRO A 412 -5.44 4.41 -8.21
C PRO A 412 -6.53 5.49 -8.06
N GLU A 413 -6.62 6.41 -9.01
CA GLU A 413 -7.59 7.52 -9.02
C GLU A 413 -9.02 7.00 -9.21
N LEU A 414 -9.20 6.02 -10.11
CA LEU A 414 -10.50 5.37 -10.30
C LEU A 414 -10.91 4.59 -9.04
N ALA A 415 -9.97 3.89 -8.38
CA ALA A 415 -10.23 3.20 -7.13
C ALA A 415 -10.58 4.18 -5.99
N ALA A 416 -9.96 5.36 -5.94
CA ALA A 416 -10.31 6.40 -4.96
C ALA A 416 -11.75 6.88 -5.12
N VAL A 417 -12.21 7.09 -6.35
CA VAL A 417 -13.63 7.45 -6.62
C VAL A 417 -14.56 6.31 -6.20
N LEU A 418 -14.19 5.06 -6.50
CA LEU A 418 -14.97 3.90 -6.07
C LEU A 418 -15.00 3.75 -4.54
N ALA A 419 -13.91 4.09 -3.85
CA ALA A 419 -13.88 4.14 -2.38
C ALA A 419 -14.91 5.13 -1.84
N VAL A 420 -15.01 6.33 -2.43
CA VAL A 420 -16.03 7.33 -2.06
C VAL A 420 -17.44 6.80 -2.34
N ALA A 421 -17.66 6.18 -3.51
CA ALA A 421 -18.97 5.61 -3.86
C ALA A 421 -19.38 4.50 -2.87
N MET A 422 -18.45 3.62 -2.50
CA MET A 422 -18.69 2.56 -1.52
C MET A 422 -18.99 3.14 -0.13
N GLU A 423 -18.21 4.11 0.33
CA GLU A 423 -18.36 4.72 1.65
C GLU A 423 -19.70 5.49 1.78
N ARG A 424 -20.12 6.13 0.71
CA ARG A 424 -21.38 6.91 0.67
C ARG A 424 -22.57 6.09 0.23
N GLY A 425 -22.38 4.81 -0.09
CA GLY A 425 -23.46 3.94 -0.57
C GLY A 425 -24.04 4.36 -1.92
N ILE A 426 -23.26 5.06 -2.77
CA ILE A 426 -23.68 5.50 -4.09
C ILE A 426 -23.88 4.25 -4.98
N PRO A 427 -25.09 4.04 -5.54
CA PRO A 427 -25.32 2.91 -6.40
C PRO A 427 -24.63 3.10 -7.76
N VAL A 428 -24.27 2.00 -8.40
CA VAL A 428 -23.58 2.01 -9.70
C VAL A 428 -24.43 2.66 -10.80
N SER A 429 -25.77 2.61 -10.67
CA SER A 429 -26.71 3.28 -11.59
C SER A 429 -26.50 4.81 -11.66
N ASP A 430 -26.02 5.42 -10.58
CA ASP A 430 -25.79 6.86 -10.54
C ASP A 430 -24.56 7.24 -11.36
N LEU A 431 -23.55 6.34 -11.42
CA LEU A 431 -22.39 6.53 -12.29
C LEU A 431 -22.81 6.59 -13.77
N ALA A 432 -23.89 5.89 -14.17
CA ALA A 432 -24.40 5.90 -15.54
C ALA A 432 -24.87 7.27 -16.02
N SER A 433 -25.19 8.17 -15.11
CA SER A 433 -25.79 9.49 -15.41
C SER A 433 -24.79 10.64 -15.32
N LEU A 434 -23.52 10.35 -15.03
CA LEU A 434 -22.51 11.38 -14.88
C LEU A 434 -22.15 12.01 -16.24
N SER A 435 -22.11 13.32 -16.28
CA SER A 435 -21.53 14.08 -17.40
C SER A 435 -20.03 14.13 -17.21
N LEU A 436 -19.28 13.55 -18.12
CA LEU A 436 -17.83 13.49 -18.09
C LEU A 436 -17.22 14.30 -19.24
N PRO A 437 -16.01 14.85 -19.06
CA PRO A 437 -15.23 15.28 -20.19
C PRO A 437 -14.91 14.05 -21.08
N SER A 438 -14.92 14.23 -22.40
CA SER A 438 -14.62 13.15 -23.35
C SER A 438 -13.41 13.56 -24.19
N PRO A 439 -12.44 12.64 -24.41
CA PRO A 439 -12.39 11.27 -23.89
C PRO A 439 -11.91 11.22 -22.43
N SER A 440 -12.40 10.24 -21.65
CA SER A 440 -12.03 10.05 -20.24
C SER A 440 -11.87 8.58 -19.90
N LEU A 441 -10.88 8.25 -19.04
CA LEU A 441 -10.72 6.90 -18.51
C LEU A 441 -11.91 6.48 -17.61
N PHE A 442 -12.59 7.45 -17.00
CA PHE A 442 -13.75 7.20 -16.15
C PHE A 442 -14.96 6.64 -16.92
N GLU A 443 -15.00 6.78 -18.25
CA GLU A 443 -16.06 6.21 -19.09
C GLU A 443 -16.24 4.70 -18.91
N LEU A 444 -15.16 3.97 -18.47
CA LEU A 444 -15.27 2.56 -18.11
C LEU A 444 -16.31 2.32 -17.02
N LEU A 445 -16.27 3.13 -15.96
CA LEU A 445 -17.20 3.03 -14.83
C LEU A 445 -18.62 3.44 -15.22
N VAL A 446 -18.75 4.47 -16.06
CA VAL A 446 -20.05 4.90 -16.62
C VAL A 446 -20.68 3.78 -17.44
N ARG A 447 -19.91 3.11 -18.32
CA ARG A 447 -20.40 1.97 -19.11
C ARG A 447 -20.87 0.82 -18.25
N MET A 448 -20.16 0.50 -17.16
CA MET A 448 -20.61 -0.53 -16.21
C MET A 448 -21.93 -0.14 -15.55
N GLY A 449 -22.07 1.13 -15.16
CA GLY A 449 -23.33 1.68 -14.63
C GLY A 449 -24.48 1.59 -15.63
N GLN A 450 -24.22 1.95 -16.89
CA GLN A 450 -25.21 1.85 -17.98
C GLN A 450 -25.64 0.40 -18.24
N ARG A 451 -24.71 -0.54 -18.28
CA ARG A 451 -25.02 -1.98 -18.40
C ARG A 451 -25.86 -2.49 -17.23
N HIS A 452 -25.53 -2.06 -16.00
CA HIS A 452 -26.35 -2.41 -14.85
C HIS A 452 -27.77 -1.88 -14.97
N LYS A 453 -27.92 -0.61 -15.33
CA LYS A 453 -29.23 0.04 -15.52
C LYS A 453 -30.05 -0.61 -16.66
N ALA A 454 -29.40 -0.96 -17.76
CA ALA A 454 -30.04 -1.64 -18.89
C ALA A 454 -30.52 -3.05 -18.55
N GLY A 455 -29.83 -3.76 -17.64
CA GLY A 455 -30.24 -5.08 -17.15
C GLY A 455 -31.40 -5.05 -16.14
N GLN A 456 -31.79 -3.87 -15.64
CA GLN A 456 -32.91 -3.72 -14.73
C GLN A 456 -34.22 -3.54 -15.51
N ALA A 457 -35.20 -4.39 -15.26
CA ALA A 457 -36.54 -4.20 -15.82
C ALA A 457 -37.12 -2.88 -15.31
N PRO A 458 -37.72 -2.03 -16.18
CA PRO A 458 -38.41 -0.85 -15.73
C PRO A 458 -39.47 -1.20 -14.68
N SER A 459 -39.62 -0.38 -13.65
CA SER A 459 -40.63 -0.62 -12.63
C SER A 459 -42.04 -0.74 -13.26
N ALA A 460 -42.90 -1.55 -12.68
CA ALA A 460 -44.28 -1.75 -13.18
C ALA A 460 -45.01 -0.40 -13.33
N TRP A 461 -44.70 0.58 -12.46
CA TRP A 461 -45.24 1.93 -12.55
C TRP A 461 -44.66 2.72 -13.74
N ALA A 462 -43.35 2.65 -13.98
CA ALA A 462 -42.73 3.27 -15.17
C ALA A 462 -43.22 2.66 -16.46
N GLN A 463 -43.46 1.35 -16.50
CA GLN A 463 -44.06 0.67 -17.63
C GLN A 463 -45.51 1.15 -17.89
N ARG A 464 -46.33 1.30 -16.83
CA ARG A 464 -47.70 1.82 -16.91
C ARG A 464 -47.72 3.28 -17.42
N ILE A 465 -46.87 4.14 -16.86
CA ILE A 465 -46.77 5.54 -17.34
C ILE A 465 -46.29 5.58 -18.80
N GLY A 466 -45.28 4.79 -19.15
CA GLY A 466 -44.80 4.72 -20.53
C GLY A 466 -45.86 4.21 -21.51
N SER A 467 -46.69 3.24 -21.11
CA SER A 467 -47.83 2.79 -21.93
C SER A 467 -48.91 3.85 -22.07
N LEU A 468 -49.23 4.56 -20.97
CA LEU A 468 -50.21 5.63 -20.97
C LEU A 468 -49.78 6.81 -21.86
N ARG A 469 -48.49 7.23 -21.75
CA ARG A 469 -47.96 8.30 -22.63
C ARG A 469 -47.95 7.92 -24.10
N ARG A 470 -47.62 6.65 -24.43
CA ARG A 470 -47.70 6.17 -25.81
C ARG A 470 -49.12 6.12 -26.33
N SER A 471 -50.11 5.75 -25.50
CA SER A 471 -51.51 5.74 -25.90
C SER A 471 -52.07 7.13 -26.09
N LEU A 472 -51.58 8.11 -25.31
CA LEU A 472 -52.00 9.51 -25.40
C LEU A 472 -51.23 10.30 -26.48
N ARG A 473 -50.25 9.69 -27.18
CA ARG A 473 -49.37 10.34 -28.16
C ARG A 473 -48.67 11.61 -27.64
N ILE A 474 -48.37 11.66 -26.34
CA ILE A 474 -47.63 12.74 -25.67
C ILE A 474 -46.17 12.27 -25.47
#